data_0bc99d50d363c41f6afdd442b9b8ea3d
#
_entry.id   0bc99d50d363c41f6afdd442b9b8ea3d
#
_cell.length_a   1.000
_cell.length_b   1.000
_cell.length_c   1.000
_cell.angle_alpha   90.00
_cell.angle_beta   90.00
_cell.angle_gamma   90.00
#
_symmetry.space_group_name_H-M   'P 1'
#
loop_
_entity.id
_entity.type
_entity.pdbx_description
1 polymer ?
#
loop_
_entity_poly.entity_id
_entity_poly.type
_entity_poly.pdbx_seq_one_letter_code
_entity_poly.pdbx_strand_id
1 'polypeptide(L)'
;MKGKLIGVFLLSLAILPASMNVSAQKERQVFPVDEGKMDASFKSFREKLIEAVEKRDVKYVVGILDPAIVNSFGGNGGIKEFKEMWKINSPTSELWDELLIVLTNGGSFFKEENNNLFCAPYSFKQFPEDLDAFEYQLIFDNNVNLRARPDLKAETVAQLSYNVVKVDYENSVADKNKEGEYLWLKVETLGGKKGFVSAKFVRSPIDYRACFEKKNGKWKMTTFVAGD
;
A
#
# COMPACT_ATOMS: atom_id res chain seq x y z
N MET A 1 -79.31 -39.65 -0.55
CA MET A 1 -77.86 -39.82 -0.57
C MET A 1 -77.23 -38.43 -0.42
N LYS A 2 -76.57 -38.17 0.71
CA LYS A 2 -75.99 -36.86 1.03
C LYS A 2 -74.51 -36.89 0.67
N GLY A 3 -74.13 -36.14 -0.39
CA GLY A 3 -72.70 -35.95 -0.76
C GLY A 3 -72.04 -34.92 0.15
N LYS A 4 -70.94 -35.30 0.84
CA LYS A 4 -70.11 -34.41 1.62
C LYS A 4 -69.01 -33.78 0.66
N LEU A 5 -69.07 -32.47 0.49
CA LEU A 5 -67.97 -31.74 -0.09
C LEU A 5 -66.81 -31.60 0.95
N ILE A 6 -65.65 -32.12 0.63
CA ILE A 6 -64.41 -31.91 1.38
C ILE A 6 -63.67 -30.69 0.77
N GLY A 7 -63.67 -29.57 1.48
CA GLY A 7 -62.91 -28.39 1.10
C GLY A 7 -61.44 -28.59 1.42
N VAL A 8 -60.58 -28.55 0.39
CA VAL A 8 -59.14 -28.56 0.54
C VAL A 8 -58.68 -27.10 0.76
N PHE A 9 -58.21 -26.79 1.98
CA PHE A 9 -57.57 -25.50 2.30
C PHE A 9 -56.10 -25.57 1.86
N LEU A 10 -55.78 -24.89 0.77
CA LEU A 10 -54.39 -24.65 0.37
C LEU A 10 -53.82 -23.55 1.25
N LEU A 11 -52.93 -23.93 2.18
CA LEU A 11 -52.16 -23.01 3.01
C LEU A 11 -50.96 -22.49 2.16
N SER A 12 -51.07 -21.31 1.57
CA SER A 12 -49.97 -20.65 0.87
C SER A 12 -49.00 -20.08 1.89
N LEU A 13 -47.86 -20.76 2.04
CA LEU A 13 -46.74 -20.32 2.85
C LEU A 13 -46.02 -19.16 2.12
N ALA A 14 -46.27 -17.93 2.51
CA ALA A 14 -45.55 -16.76 2.01
C ALA A 14 -44.12 -16.74 2.58
N ILE A 15 -43.12 -17.10 1.76
CA ILE A 15 -41.73 -16.94 2.07
C ILE A 15 -41.36 -15.46 1.90
N LEU A 16 -41.28 -14.72 3.01
CA LEU A 16 -40.73 -13.36 3.02
C LEU A 16 -39.24 -13.47 2.79
N PRO A 17 -38.67 -12.75 1.80
CA PRO A 17 -37.21 -12.67 1.65
C PRO A 17 -36.67 -11.94 2.87
N ALA A 18 -35.83 -12.61 3.65
CA ALA A 18 -35.04 -11.98 4.69
C ALA A 18 -34.01 -11.07 3.98
N SER A 19 -34.27 -9.77 3.99
CA SER A 19 -33.28 -8.77 3.57
C SER A 19 -32.11 -8.84 4.57
N MET A 20 -31.02 -9.47 4.17
CA MET A 20 -29.77 -9.38 4.89
C MET A 20 -29.32 -7.91 4.79
N ASN A 21 -29.50 -7.16 5.87
CA ASN A 21 -28.84 -5.89 6.04
C ASN A 21 -27.33 -6.16 6.17
N VAL A 22 -26.63 -6.16 5.05
CA VAL A 22 -25.18 -6.05 5.06
C VAL A 22 -24.89 -4.64 5.58
N SER A 23 -24.57 -4.53 6.86
CA SER A 23 -24.10 -3.30 7.44
C SER A 23 -22.79 -2.96 6.72
N ALA A 24 -22.80 -1.92 5.88
CA ALA A 24 -21.58 -1.42 5.29
C ALA A 24 -20.59 -1.06 6.41
N GLN A 25 -19.39 -1.57 6.33
CA GLN A 25 -18.33 -1.27 7.28
C GLN A 25 -18.06 0.25 7.23
N LYS A 26 -17.72 0.85 8.37
CA LYS A 26 -17.37 2.29 8.40
C LYS A 26 -16.10 2.54 7.57
N GLU A 27 -16.11 3.60 6.76
CA GLU A 27 -14.92 4.04 6.04
C GLU A 27 -13.71 4.21 6.99
N ARG A 28 -12.55 3.73 6.58
CA ARG A 28 -11.29 3.86 7.32
C ARG A 28 -10.29 4.62 6.47
N GLN A 29 -9.53 5.47 7.13
CA GLN A 29 -8.48 6.28 6.53
C GLN A 29 -7.19 6.10 7.32
N VAL A 30 -6.07 6.06 6.62
CA VAL A 30 -4.72 5.98 7.19
C VAL A 30 -3.95 7.20 6.75
N PHE A 31 -3.95 8.22 7.58
CA PHE A 31 -3.30 9.50 7.27
C PHE A 31 -1.78 9.40 7.35
N PRO A 32 -1.06 10.17 6.51
CA PRO A 32 0.40 10.24 6.57
C PRO A 32 0.91 10.68 7.93
N VAL A 33 1.89 9.93 8.44
CA VAL A 33 2.65 10.23 9.66
C VAL A 33 4.12 10.36 9.30
N ASP A 34 4.82 11.32 9.88
CA ASP A 34 6.25 11.50 9.70
C ASP A 34 6.95 11.78 11.03
N GLU A 35 7.25 10.71 11.76
CA GLU A 35 8.00 10.78 13.01
C GLU A 35 9.51 11.05 12.78
N GLY A 36 10.02 10.86 11.57
CA GLY A 36 11.42 11.10 11.24
C GLY A 36 11.88 12.55 11.47
N LYS A 37 10.92 13.49 11.52
CA LYS A 37 11.19 14.89 11.87
C LYS A 37 11.47 15.11 13.36
N MET A 38 11.12 14.14 14.21
CA MET A 38 11.28 14.23 15.68
C MET A 38 12.72 13.96 16.12
N ASP A 39 13.51 13.21 15.35
CA ASP A 39 14.96 13.02 15.56
C ASP A 39 15.75 13.89 14.57
N ALA A 40 16.43 14.92 15.10
CA ALA A 40 17.19 15.86 14.27
C ALA A 40 18.32 15.18 13.47
N SER A 41 18.92 14.10 14.01
CA SER A 41 19.97 13.35 13.35
C SER A 41 19.43 12.51 12.19
N PHE A 42 18.24 11.90 12.37
CA PHE A 42 17.56 11.16 11.29
C PHE A 42 17.03 12.11 10.22
N LYS A 43 16.42 13.21 10.63
CA LYS A 43 15.93 14.25 9.69
C LYS A 43 17.05 14.68 8.74
N SER A 44 18.19 15.09 9.30
CA SER A 44 19.35 15.53 8.49
C SER A 44 19.92 14.41 7.61
N PHE A 45 19.95 13.18 8.11
CA PHE A 45 20.34 12.00 7.33
C PHE A 45 19.39 11.76 6.16
N ARG A 46 18.07 11.74 6.40
CA ARG A 46 17.05 11.49 5.37
C ARG A 46 17.05 12.58 4.31
N GLU A 47 17.19 13.86 4.67
CA GLU A 47 17.27 14.97 3.73
C GLU A 47 18.45 14.78 2.76
N LYS A 48 19.64 14.42 3.27
CA LYS A 48 20.81 14.12 2.44
C LYS A 48 20.60 12.88 1.57
N LEU A 49 19.91 11.87 2.08
CA LEU A 49 19.61 10.67 1.31
C LEU A 49 18.63 10.97 0.17
N ILE A 50 17.59 11.76 0.41
CA ILE A 50 16.65 12.20 -0.63
C ILE A 50 17.42 12.96 -1.73
N GLU A 51 18.26 13.93 -1.36
CA GLU A 51 19.08 14.67 -2.32
C GLU A 51 20.00 13.76 -3.15
N ALA A 52 20.60 12.74 -2.51
CA ALA A 52 21.45 11.76 -3.21
C ALA A 52 20.65 10.87 -4.16
N VAL A 53 19.43 10.48 -3.77
CA VAL A 53 18.51 9.69 -4.62
C VAL A 53 18.08 10.49 -5.84
N GLU A 54 17.66 11.74 -5.67
CA GLU A 54 17.31 12.66 -6.77
C GLU A 54 18.45 12.84 -7.77
N LYS A 55 19.70 12.89 -7.27
CA LYS A 55 20.91 13.01 -8.09
C LYS A 55 21.44 11.67 -8.61
N ARG A 56 20.79 10.55 -8.23
CA ARG A 56 21.23 9.18 -8.52
C ARG A 56 22.69 8.93 -8.08
N ASP A 57 23.06 9.45 -6.88
CA ASP A 57 24.39 9.28 -6.31
C ASP A 57 24.57 7.86 -5.77
N VAL A 58 25.02 6.97 -6.66
CA VAL A 58 25.29 5.55 -6.34
C VAL A 58 26.26 5.41 -5.17
N LYS A 59 27.31 6.26 -5.11
CA LYS A 59 28.34 6.16 -4.07
C LYS A 59 27.75 6.45 -2.70
N TYR A 60 26.95 7.50 -2.58
CA TYR A 60 26.30 7.86 -1.33
C TYR A 60 25.31 6.77 -0.90
N VAL A 61 24.37 6.36 -1.79
CA VAL A 61 23.36 5.35 -1.47
C VAL A 61 24.00 4.03 -1.06
N VAL A 62 25.01 3.55 -1.78
CA VAL A 62 25.74 2.32 -1.40
C VAL A 62 26.48 2.51 -0.07
N GLY A 63 27.02 3.69 0.21
CA GLY A 63 27.74 4.01 1.44
C GLY A 63 26.90 3.98 2.72
N ILE A 64 25.59 4.17 2.61
CA ILE A 64 24.67 4.13 3.76
C ILE A 64 24.02 2.75 3.95
N LEU A 65 24.20 1.79 3.04
CA LEU A 65 23.70 0.43 3.24
C LEU A 65 24.40 -0.24 4.41
N ASP A 66 23.62 -1.03 5.16
CA ASP A 66 24.21 -2.00 6.08
C ASP A 66 24.87 -3.13 5.26
N PRO A 67 26.05 -3.66 5.66
CA PRO A 67 26.64 -4.79 4.97
C PRO A 67 25.74 -6.02 4.84
N ALA A 68 24.83 -6.21 5.81
CA ALA A 68 23.85 -7.29 5.86
C ALA A 68 22.43 -6.82 5.50
N ILE A 69 22.29 -5.78 4.69
CA ILE A 69 20.96 -5.26 4.28
C ILE A 69 20.08 -6.39 3.75
N VAL A 70 18.83 -6.42 4.23
CA VAL A 70 17.80 -7.34 3.77
C VAL A 70 17.16 -6.78 2.50
N ASN A 71 17.21 -7.54 1.39
CA ASN A 71 16.72 -7.13 0.08
C ASN A 71 15.46 -7.90 -0.36
N SER A 72 15.26 -9.10 0.20
CA SER A 72 14.12 -9.97 -0.08
C SER A 72 13.94 -10.98 1.05
N PHE A 73 12.79 -11.66 1.11
CA PHE A 73 12.52 -12.70 2.10
C PHE A 73 13.16 -14.07 1.77
N GLY A 74 13.70 -14.25 0.58
CA GLY A 74 14.31 -15.52 0.14
C GLY A 74 15.76 -15.39 -0.35
N GLY A 75 16.35 -14.17 -0.27
CA GLY A 75 17.70 -13.90 -0.73
C GLY A 75 18.76 -14.07 0.36
N ASN A 76 20.03 -13.94 -0.03
CA ASN A 76 21.16 -13.95 0.90
C ASN A 76 21.39 -12.58 1.57
N GLY A 77 20.76 -11.52 1.06
CA GLY A 77 20.96 -10.17 1.52
C GLY A 77 22.33 -9.55 1.12
N GLY A 78 22.59 -8.39 1.69
CA GLY A 78 23.84 -7.69 1.54
C GLY A 78 23.93 -6.79 0.31
N ILE A 79 25.00 -5.96 0.32
CA ILE A 79 25.19 -4.87 -0.66
C ILE A 79 25.35 -5.40 -2.10
N LYS A 80 25.95 -6.58 -2.27
CA LYS A 80 26.16 -7.16 -3.60
C LYS A 80 24.81 -7.49 -4.24
N GLU A 81 23.95 -8.22 -3.52
CA GLU A 81 22.59 -8.58 -3.98
C GLU A 81 21.75 -7.33 -4.25
N PHE A 82 21.80 -6.32 -3.37
CA PHE A 82 21.12 -5.04 -3.59
C PHE A 82 21.50 -4.41 -4.93
N LYS A 83 22.82 -4.33 -5.24
CA LYS A 83 23.32 -3.76 -6.49
C LYS A 83 22.85 -4.52 -7.73
N GLU A 84 22.80 -5.84 -7.64
CA GLU A 84 22.40 -6.75 -8.73
C GLU A 84 20.89 -6.65 -8.98
N MET A 85 20.06 -6.74 -7.93
CA MET A 85 18.61 -6.64 -8.01
C MET A 85 18.18 -5.31 -8.65
N TRP A 86 18.71 -4.22 -8.14
CA TRP A 86 18.32 -2.89 -8.57
C TRP A 86 19.05 -2.40 -9.82
N LYS A 87 20.04 -3.13 -10.30
CA LYS A 87 20.91 -2.69 -11.41
C LYS A 87 21.32 -1.23 -11.21
N ILE A 88 21.77 -0.88 -10.00
CA ILE A 88 21.91 0.50 -9.49
C ILE A 88 22.75 1.43 -10.41
N ASN A 89 23.64 0.87 -11.22
CA ASN A 89 24.46 1.61 -12.19
C ASN A 89 23.74 1.81 -13.54
N SER A 90 22.55 1.23 -13.74
CA SER A 90 21.80 1.42 -14.98
C SER A 90 21.12 2.81 -14.98
N PRO A 91 21.10 3.53 -16.10
CA PRO A 91 20.32 4.76 -16.23
C PRO A 91 18.80 4.51 -16.12
N THR A 92 18.37 3.27 -16.34
CA THR A 92 16.96 2.84 -16.26
C THR A 92 16.65 2.08 -14.97
N SER A 93 17.50 2.17 -13.94
CA SER A 93 17.22 1.56 -12.64
C SER A 93 15.97 2.16 -12.01
N GLU A 94 15.01 1.31 -11.65
CA GLU A 94 13.77 1.72 -10.97
C GLU A 94 13.98 2.03 -9.48
N LEU A 95 15.17 1.70 -8.94
CA LEU A 95 15.54 2.02 -7.54
C LEU A 95 15.27 3.47 -7.18
N TRP A 96 15.62 4.39 -8.08
CA TRP A 96 15.61 5.82 -7.77
C TRP A 96 14.22 6.35 -7.52
N ASP A 97 13.28 5.97 -8.37
CA ASP A 97 11.89 6.39 -8.27
C ASP A 97 11.22 5.70 -7.06
N GLU A 98 11.46 4.39 -6.88
CA GLU A 98 10.88 3.64 -5.77
C GLU A 98 11.42 4.12 -4.41
N LEU A 99 12.73 4.31 -4.29
CA LEU A 99 13.33 4.78 -3.04
C LEU A 99 12.89 6.22 -2.72
N LEU A 100 12.71 7.07 -3.72
CA LEU A 100 12.19 8.41 -3.54
C LEU A 100 10.75 8.39 -3.01
N ILE A 101 9.87 7.55 -3.58
CA ILE A 101 8.50 7.34 -3.10
C ILE A 101 8.53 6.93 -1.61
N VAL A 102 9.34 5.94 -1.26
CA VAL A 102 9.45 5.46 0.13
C VAL A 102 9.90 6.57 1.07
N LEU A 103 10.96 7.30 0.73
CA LEU A 103 11.58 8.31 1.60
C LEU A 103 10.73 9.56 1.80
N THR A 104 9.92 9.94 0.81
CA THR A 104 9.12 11.18 0.84
C THR A 104 7.74 10.99 1.49
N ASN A 105 7.32 9.75 1.71
CA ASN A 105 6.01 9.42 2.28
C ASN A 105 6.05 9.10 3.78
N GLY A 106 6.85 9.84 4.54
CA GLY A 106 6.87 9.77 6.00
C GLY A 106 7.37 8.44 6.53
N GLY A 107 6.93 8.08 7.73
CA GLY A 107 7.30 6.86 8.41
C GLY A 107 7.31 7.01 9.93
N SER A 108 7.60 5.91 10.63
CA SER A 108 7.54 5.86 12.09
C SER A 108 8.72 5.16 12.71
N PHE A 109 9.04 5.56 13.94
CA PHE A 109 9.97 4.84 14.80
C PHE A 109 9.29 3.63 15.45
N PHE A 110 10.03 2.54 15.60
CA PHE A 110 9.59 1.36 16.35
C PHE A 110 10.08 1.50 17.80
N LYS A 111 9.14 1.65 18.74
CA LYS A 111 9.42 1.90 20.15
C LYS A 111 10.10 0.73 20.84
N GLU A 112 9.78 -0.48 20.41
CA GLU A 112 10.36 -1.74 20.88
C GLU A 112 11.88 -1.78 20.68
N GLU A 113 12.37 -1.09 19.65
CA GLU A 113 13.78 -0.94 19.28
C GLU A 113 14.43 0.32 19.89
N ASN A 114 13.90 0.82 21.00
CA ASN A 114 14.37 2.05 21.66
C ASN A 114 14.43 3.28 20.73
N ASN A 115 13.50 3.38 19.76
CA ASN A 115 13.46 4.39 18.70
C ASN A 115 14.74 4.44 17.83
N ASN A 116 15.51 3.37 17.78
CA ASN A 116 16.67 3.27 16.91
C ASN A 116 16.33 2.72 15.52
N LEU A 117 15.15 2.13 15.34
CA LEU A 117 14.64 1.63 14.08
C LEU A 117 13.55 2.57 13.55
N PHE A 118 13.77 3.16 12.38
CA PHE A 118 12.78 3.93 11.64
C PHE A 118 12.44 3.22 10.34
N CYS A 119 11.15 3.05 10.02
CA CYS A 119 10.72 2.49 8.73
C CYS A 119 9.80 3.47 7.99
N ALA A 120 9.99 3.53 6.68
CA ALA A 120 9.21 4.30 5.71
C ALA A 120 8.73 3.36 4.58
N PRO A 121 7.61 3.67 3.92
CA PRO A 121 6.70 4.79 4.15
C PRO A 121 5.78 4.56 5.36
N TYR A 122 4.99 5.59 5.71
CA TYR A 122 4.07 5.53 6.86
C TYR A 122 3.09 4.37 6.80
N SER A 123 2.70 3.97 5.59
CA SER A 123 1.74 2.88 5.36
C SER A 123 2.16 1.56 6.01
N PHE A 124 3.45 1.28 6.08
CA PHE A 124 3.96 0.03 6.65
C PHE A 124 3.56 -0.17 8.12
N LYS A 125 3.71 0.88 8.95
CA LYS A 125 3.37 0.80 10.38
C LYS A 125 1.94 1.21 10.70
N GLN A 126 1.33 2.06 9.89
CA GLN A 126 0.02 2.63 10.19
C GLN A 126 -1.13 1.81 9.60
N PHE A 127 -0.85 0.80 8.77
CA PHE A 127 -1.89 -0.06 8.21
C PHE A 127 -2.63 -0.82 9.31
N PRO A 128 -3.96 -0.95 9.22
CA PRO A 128 -4.75 -1.67 10.22
C PRO A 128 -4.42 -3.16 10.27
N GLU A 129 -4.03 -3.67 11.43
CA GLU A 129 -3.63 -5.06 11.66
C GLU A 129 -4.78 -6.07 11.47
N ASP A 130 -6.04 -5.62 11.55
CA ASP A 130 -7.24 -6.44 11.37
C ASP A 130 -7.68 -6.59 9.91
N LEU A 131 -6.92 -6.05 8.96
CA LEU A 131 -7.16 -6.15 7.52
C LEU A 131 -6.03 -6.92 6.83
N ASP A 132 -6.39 -7.76 5.87
CA ASP A 132 -5.44 -8.51 5.06
C ASP A 132 -4.70 -7.58 4.09
N ALA A 133 -3.38 -7.45 4.25
CA ALA A 133 -2.52 -6.59 3.45
C ALA A 133 -2.41 -7.03 1.97
N PHE A 134 -2.79 -8.28 1.64
CA PHE A 134 -2.84 -8.76 0.25
C PHE A 134 -4.13 -8.35 -0.47
N GLU A 135 -5.23 -8.20 0.28
CA GLU A 135 -6.52 -7.81 -0.28
C GLU A 135 -6.78 -6.30 -0.23
N TYR A 136 -6.28 -5.64 0.83
CA TYR A 136 -6.57 -4.23 1.09
C TYR A 136 -5.34 -3.37 0.86
N GLN A 137 -5.57 -2.22 0.22
CA GLN A 137 -4.54 -1.25 -0.09
C GLN A 137 -4.94 0.15 0.37
N LEU A 138 -4.03 1.10 0.25
CA LEU A 138 -4.25 2.49 0.63
C LEU A 138 -4.36 3.39 -0.59
N ILE A 139 -5.33 4.29 -0.57
CA ILE A 139 -5.27 5.50 -1.38
C ILE A 139 -4.15 6.36 -0.77
N PHE A 140 -3.12 6.62 -1.55
CA PHE A 140 -1.86 7.20 -1.06
C PHE A 140 -1.76 8.72 -1.29
N ASP A 141 -2.91 9.34 -1.54
CA ASP A 141 -3.04 10.79 -1.76
C ASP A 141 -4.42 11.28 -1.28
N ASN A 142 -4.64 12.58 -1.31
CA ASN A 142 -5.91 13.20 -1.00
C ASN A 142 -6.69 13.57 -2.28
N ASN A 143 -8.02 13.69 -2.15
CA ASN A 143 -8.94 14.09 -3.22
C ASN A 143 -8.81 13.25 -4.51
N VAL A 144 -8.49 11.97 -4.38
CA VAL A 144 -8.39 11.03 -5.49
C VAL A 144 -9.78 10.65 -5.98
N ASN A 145 -10.05 10.81 -7.27
CA ASN A 145 -11.33 10.47 -7.83
C ASN A 145 -11.52 8.95 -7.98
N LEU A 146 -12.54 8.41 -7.33
CA LEU A 146 -13.12 7.10 -7.62
C LEU A 146 -14.05 7.26 -8.82
N ARG A 147 -13.78 6.60 -9.93
CA ARG A 147 -14.50 6.78 -11.19
C ARG A 147 -15.37 5.58 -11.54
N ALA A 148 -16.47 5.81 -12.22
CA ALA A 148 -17.39 4.75 -12.65
C ALA A 148 -16.74 3.81 -13.71
N ARG A 149 -15.74 4.27 -14.46
CA ARG A 149 -15.00 3.52 -15.48
C ARG A 149 -13.53 3.91 -15.46
N PRO A 150 -12.60 3.04 -15.96
CA PRO A 150 -11.17 3.30 -16.00
C PRO A 150 -10.80 4.33 -17.10
N ASP A 151 -11.28 5.55 -16.95
CA ASP A 151 -11.10 6.66 -17.87
C ASP A 151 -11.07 8.00 -17.10
N LEU A 152 -10.12 8.87 -17.41
CA LEU A 152 -9.97 10.19 -16.79
C LEU A 152 -11.19 11.10 -16.97
N LYS A 153 -11.99 10.87 -18.01
CA LYS A 153 -13.21 11.63 -18.30
C LYS A 153 -14.48 10.97 -17.75
N ALA A 154 -14.37 9.78 -17.16
CA ALA A 154 -15.52 9.11 -16.57
C ALA A 154 -16.06 9.88 -15.35
N GLU A 155 -17.35 9.68 -15.08
CA GLU A 155 -18.03 10.23 -13.92
C GLU A 155 -17.29 9.87 -12.61
N THR A 156 -17.19 10.84 -11.71
CA THR A 156 -16.64 10.65 -10.37
C THR A 156 -17.73 10.15 -9.42
N VAL A 157 -17.60 8.92 -8.96
CA VAL A 157 -18.52 8.27 -8.01
C VAL A 157 -18.29 8.82 -6.59
N ALA A 158 -17.04 9.07 -6.22
CA ALA A 158 -16.64 9.63 -4.94
C ALA A 158 -15.24 10.23 -5.03
N GLN A 159 -14.87 11.05 -4.04
CA GLN A 159 -13.49 11.43 -3.77
C GLN A 159 -12.97 10.68 -2.55
N LEU A 160 -11.78 10.13 -2.66
CA LEU A 160 -11.10 9.36 -1.62
C LEU A 160 -9.87 10.11 -1.15
N SER A 161 -9.59 10.05 0.15
CA SER A 161 -8.39 10.63 0.74
C SER A 161 -7.84 9.69 1.80
N TYR A 162 -6.73 9.04 1.49
CA TYR A 162 -6.07 8.09 2.39
C TYR A 162 -6.98 6.93 2.85
N ASN A 163 -7.99 6.60 2.06
CA ASN A 163 -8.92 5.53 2.36
C ASN A 163 -8.24 4.16 2.22
N VAL A 164 -8.64 3.22 3.08
CA VAL A 164 -8.41 1.80 2.86
C VAL A 164 -9.43 1.30 1.85
N VAL A 165 -8.97 0.57 0.84
CA VAL A 165 -9.80 0.01 -0.23
C VAL A 165 -9.46 -1.46 -0.47
N LYS A 166 -10.47 -2.27 -0.74
CA LYS A 166 -10.27 -3.63 -1.27
C LYS A 166 -10.03 -3.56 -2.77
N VAL A 167 -9.04 -4.32 -3.27
CA VAL A 167 -8.68 -4.33 -4.70
C VAL A 167 -9.21 -5.60 -5.37
N ASP A 168 -9.88 -5.41 -6.52
CA ASP A 168 -10.33 -6.47 -7.42
C ASP A 168 -9.38 -6.51 -8.64
N TYR A 169 -8.31 -7.27 -8.51
CA TYR A 169 -7.27 -7.36 -9.55
C TYR A 169 -7.76 -7.98 -10.86
N GLU A 170 -8.70 -8.94 -10.79
CA GLU A 170 -9.25 -9.62 -11.99
C GLU A 170 -9.97 -8.64 -12.91
N ASN A 171 -10.62 -7.64 -12.34
CA ASN A 171 -11.39 -6.64 -13.08
C ASN A 171 -10.66 -5.29 -13.18
N SER A 172 -9.38 -5.25 -12.83
CA SER A 172 -8.49 -4.10 -12.99
C SER A 172 -7.92 -4.03 -14.41
N VAL A 173 -7.38 -2.89 -14.79
CA VAL A 173 -6.79 -2.69 -16.14
C VAL A 173 -5.27 -2.77 -16.03
N ALA A 174 -4.69 -3.86 -16.49
CA ALA A 174 -3.25 -4.07 -16.50
C ALA A 174 -2.52 -3.09 -17.46
N ASP A 175 -1.29 -2.75 -17.12
CA ASP A 175 -0.38 -2.07 -18.03
C ASP A 175 0.23 -3.11 -19.00
N LYS A 176 -0.06 -2.94 -20.29
CA LYS A 176 0.43 -3.86 -21.33
C LYS A 176 1.94 -3.77 -21.56
N ASN A 177 2.58 -2.70 -21.06
CA ASN A 177 4.00 -2.44 -21.25
C ASN A 177 4.83 -2.89 -20.04
N LYS A 178 4.17 -3.19 -18.90
CA LYS A 178 4.84 -3.58 -17.67
C LYS A 178 4.11 -4.75 -17.02
N GLU A 179 4.75 -5.92 -17.05
CA GLU A 179 4.20 -7.15 -16.47
C GLU A 179 3.96 -6.98 -14.97
N GLY A 180 2.77 -7.36 -14.51
CA GLY A 180 2.37 -7.26 -13.11
C GLY A 180 1.93 -5.87 -12.66
N GLU A 181 2.03 -4.83 -13.49
CA GLU A 181 1.55 -3.49 -13.17
C GLU A 181 0.16 -3.20 -13.75
N TYR A 182 -0.51 -2.20 -13.17
CA TYR A 182 -1.85 -1.77 -13.55
C TYR A 182 -1.87 -0.28 -13.90
N LEU A 183 -2.72 0.09 -14.87
CA LEU A 183 -3.07 1.49 -15.16
C LEU A 183 -4.21 1.96 -14.26
N TRP A 184 -5.19 1.09 -14.02
CA TRP A 184 -6.36 1.34 -13.20
C TRP A 184 -6.66 0.13 -12.32
N LEU A 185 -6.88 0.39 -11.06
CA LEU A 185 -7.36 -0.61 -10.11
C LEU A 185 -8.86 -0.45 -9.90
N LYS A 186 -9.59 -1.57 -9.99
CA LYS A 186 -10.98 -1.63 -9.55
C LYS A 186 -10.98 -1.84 -8.06
N VAL A 187 -11.64 -0.93 -7.34
CA VAL A 187 -11.62 -0.92 -5.89
C VAL A 187 -13.02 -0.84 -5.29
N GLU A 188 -13.13 -1.32 -4.06
CA GLU A 188 -14.29 -1.14 -3.19
C GLU A 188 -13.83 -0.52 -1.88
N THR A 189 -14.45 0.60 -1.47
CA THR A 189 -14.21 1.17 -0.14
C THR A 189 -14.87 0.31 0.94
N LEU A 190 -14.43 0.42 2.18
CA LEU A 190 -15.07 -0.30 3.30
C LEU A 190 -16.54 0.10 3.47
N GLY A 191 -16.93 1.31 3.06
CA GLY A 191 -18.31 1.78 3.01
C GLY A 191 -19.12 1.26 1.82
N GLY A 192 -18.54 0.39 0.96
CA GLY A 192 -19.23 -0.28 -0.16
C GLY A 192 -19.30 0.50 -1.46
N LYS A 193 -18.60 1.65 -1.59
CA LYS A 193 -18.51 2.37 -2.86
C LYS A 193 -17.54 1.66 -3.79
N LYS A 194 -17.95 1.43 -5.03
CA LYS A 194 -17.17 0.71 -6.05
C LYS A 194 -16.83 1.60 -7.23
N GLY A 195 -15.66 1.38 -7.82
CA GLY A 195 -15.22 2.11 -9.00
C GLY A 195 -13.76 1.84 -9.35
N PHE A 196 -13.19 2.73 -10.14
CA PHE A 196 -11.82 2.64 -10.62
C PHE A 196 -10.98 3.82 -10.10
N VAL A 197 -9.78 3.52 -9.66
CA VAL A 197 -8.77 4.52 -9.29
C VAL A 197 -7.54 4.29 -10.15
N SER A 198 -6.88 5.37 -10.59
CA SER A 198 -5.57 5.23 -11.26
C SER A 198 -4.57 4.59 -10.31
N ALA A 199 -3.90 3.53 -10.76
CA ALA A 199 -3.01 2.72 -9.92
C ALA A 199 -1.90 3.53 -9.23
N LYS A 200 -1.45 4.64 -9.86
CA LYS A 200 -0.44 5.55 -9.28
C LYS A 200 -0.83 6.17 -7.93
N PHE A 201 -2.12 6.15 -7.58
CA PHE A 201 -2.63 6.68 -6.31
C PHE A 201 -2.91 5.59 -5.28
N VAL A 202 -2.60 4.34 -5.59
CA VAL A 202 -2.87 3.20 -4.70
C VAL A 202 -1.56 2.52 -4.36
N ARG A 203 -1.36 2.21 -3.08
CA ARG A 203 -0.15 1.52 -2.63
C ARG A 203 -0.49 0.39 -1.67
N SER A 204 0.15 -0.74 -1.86
CA SER A 204 0.08 -1.84 -0.91
C SER A 204 0.84 -1.49 0.38
N PRO A 205 0.33 -1.86 1.56
CA PRO A 205 1.08 -1.70 2.82
C PRO A 205 2.33 -2.59 2.88
N ILE A 206 2.35 -3.68 2.10
CA ILE A 206 3.49 -4.59 1.98
C ILE A 206 4.34 -4.36 0.72
N ASP A 207 4.15 -3.23 0.05
CA ASP A 207 5.04 -2.78 -1.02
C ASP A 207 6.41 -2.37 -0.48
N TYR A 208 7.34 -1.92 -1.35
CA TYR A 208 8.68 -1.55 -0.91
C TYR A 208 8.67 -0.63 0.30
N ARG A 209 9.46 -1.03 1.29
CA ARG A 209 9.71 -0.30 2.52
C ARG A 209 11.20 -0.26 2.84
N ALA A 210 11.67 0.86 3.34
CA ALA A 210 13.04 1.03 3.81
C ALA A 210 13.05 1.17 5.32
N CYS A 211 13.89 0.38 6.00
CA CYS A 211 14.13 0.55 7.42
C CYS A 211 15.58 0.99 7.67
N PHE A 212 15.74 1.83 8.68
CA PHE A 212 17.00 2.46 9.02
C PHE A 212 17.29 2.28 10.50
N GLU A 213 18.52 1.87 10.82
CA GLU A 213 19.00 1.77 12.20
C GLU A 213 20.19 2.68 12.43
N LYS A 214 20.29 3.18 13.67
CA LYS A 214 21.46 3.94 14.09
C LYS A 214 22.51 3.00 14.69
N LYS A 215 23.52 2.66 13.88
CA LYS A 215 24.63 1.77 14.27
C LYS A 215 25.90 2.57 14.46
N ASN A 216 26.53 2.49 15.65
CA ASN A 216 27.75 3.24 16.00
C ASN A 216 27.64 4.75 15.70
N GLY A 217 26.48 5.35 16.05
CA GLY A 217 26.21 6.78 15.85
C GLY A 217 25.88 7.18 14.41
N LYS A 218 25.83 6.28 13.46
CA LYS A 218 25.51 6.54 12.05
C LYS A 218 24.24 5.81 11.61
N TRP A 219 23.38 6.49 10.87
CA TRP A 219 22.20 5.88 10.27
C TRP A 219 22.60 5.01 9.07
N LYS A 220 22.07 3.79 9.04
CA LYS A 220 22.27 2.81 7.99
C LYS A 220 20.91 2.29 7.51
N MET A 221 20.75 2.07 6.21
CA MET A 221 19.60 1.36 5.67
C MET A 221 19.84 -0.15 5.83
N THR A 222 19.02 -0.78 6.67
CA THR A 222 19.14 -2.20 7.04
C THR A 222 18.19 -3.11 6.27
N THR A 223 17.14 -2.50 5.68
CA THR A 223 16.12 -3.24 4.92
C THR A 223 15.62 -2.39 3.77
N PHE A 224 15.45 -3.01 2.60
CA PHE A 224 14.70 -2.43 1.48
C PHE A 224 14.03 -3.57 0.71
N VAL A 225 12.79 -3.89 1.10
CA VAL A 225 12.05 -5.08 0.64
C VAL A 225 10.60 -4.75 0.31
N ALA A 226 10.00 -5.56 -0.56
CA ALA A 226 8.57 -5.69 -0.75
C ALA A 226 8.10 -7.12 -0.44
N GLY A 227 6.80 -7.29 -0.19
CA GLY A 227 6.20 -8.57 0.19
C GLY A 227 6.15 -8.77 1.71
N ASP A 228 5.71 -9.98 2.11
CA ASP A 228 5.58 -10.41 3.51
C ASP A 228 6.14 -11.83 3.66
#